data_5958749754f6395d3c7bf01209d05c5f
#
_entry.id   5958749754f6395d3c7bf01209d05c5f
#
_cell.length_a   1.000
_cell.length_b   1.000
_cell.length_c   1.000
_cell.angle_alpha   90.00
_cell.angle_beta   90.00
_cell.angle_gamma   90.00
#
_symmetry.space_group_name_H-M   'P 1'
#
loop_
_entity.id
_entity.type
_entity.pdbx_description
1 polymer ?
#
loop_
_entity_poly.entity_id
_entity_poly.type
_entity_poly.pdbx_seq_one_letter_code
_entity_poly.pdbx_strand_id
1 'polypeptide(L)'
;MSERANPLGDYVRARRELVTPEQAGVPVHGVRRVPGLRREEVAMLAGISADYYLRLEQGRDRNPSVQVLESLARVLRLNEAATAYLLSLAAAEPRRRRRRPRKESVPPGVAKLVATLALPAYVEGRYLDVLAVNALATALSPRLVPGANRLRDTFLDPAERALYPDWESAGAGMVAGFRASVGTDTDDPRFIELVGELSLASPRFSRLWARHDVNACEGAAKEIDHPQLGVLRLNRERLGVGGGRTLVIYHPDPGSDDAGKLTLLAAVTQPSPDGDDSRRRAQDRDAPDKTPREAGDPSRPAPSPAVTGPRR
;
A
#
# COMPACT_ATOMS: atom_id res chain seq x y z
N MET A 1 33.71 -6.33 2.90
CA MET A 1 32.97 -7.36 3.65
C MET A 1 31.54 -6.84 3.79
N SER A 2 30.59 -7.41 3.04
CA SER A 2 29.18 -7.00 3.13
C SER A 2 28.66 -7.35 4.52
N GLU A 3 28.35 -6.35 5.32
CA GLU A 3 27.69 -6.50 6.62
C GLU A 3 26.35 -7.22 6.38
N ARG A 4 26.24 -8.44 6.88
CA ARG A 4 25.00 -9.21 6.70
C ARG A 4 23.88 -8.49 7.41
N ALA A 5 22.85 -8.10 6.67
CA ALA A 5 21.65 -7.48 7.22
C ALA A 5 21.14 -8.28 8.44
N ASN A 6 20.88 -7.57 9.54
CA ASN A 6 20.38 -8.13 10.79
C ASN A 6 18.99 -7.51 11.13
N PRO A 7 17.95 -7.81 10.34
CA PRO A 7 16.65 -7.13 10.51
C PRO A 7 16.03 -7.34 11.90
N LEU A 8 16.22 -8.51 12.51
CA LEU A 8 15.72 -8.80 13.85
C LEU A 8 16.42 -7.94 14.91
N GLY A 9 17.76 -7.89 14.89
CA GLY A 9 18.52 -7.10 15.85
C GLY A 9 18.32 -5.60 15.69
N ASP A 10 18.21 -5.11 14.44
CA ASP A 10 17.91 -3.72 14.15
C ASP A 10 16.52 -3.33 14.66
N TYR A 11 15.54 -4.22 14.48
CA TYR A 11 14.18 -4.01 14.96
C TYR A 11 14.12 -3.92 16.49
N VAL A 12 14.67 -4.93 17.21
CA VAL A 12 14.60 -4.91 18.68
C VAL A 12 15.39 -3.75 19.28
N ARG A 13 16.51 -3.35 18.66
CA ARG A 13 17.27 -2.16 19.06
C ARG A 13 16.44 -0.90 18.92
N ALA A 14 15.85 -0.66 17.75
CA ALA A 14 15.05 0.53 17.49
C ALA A 14 13.85 0.61 18.44
N ARG A 15 13.18 -0.52 18.69
CA ARG A 15 12.04 -0.56 19.63
C ARG A 15 12.47 -0.31 21.08
N ARG A 16 13.63 -0.84 21.52
CA ARG A 16 14.18 -0.56 22.84
C ARG A 16 14.44 0.93 23.08
N GLU A 17 14.93 1.63 22.07
CA GLU A 17 15.24 3.05 22.15
C GLU A 17 13.99 3.94 22.28
N LEU A 18 12.82 3.43 21.92
CA LEU A 18 11.54 4.14 22.00
C LEU A 18 10.78 3.92 23.31
N VAL A 19 11.04 2.83 24.03
CA VAL A 19 10.36 2.54 25.31
C VAL A 19 11.10 3.21 26.45
N THR A 20 10.43 4.12 27.17
CA THR A 20 11.03 4.77 28.34
C THR A 20 11.03 3.84 29.55
N PRO A 21 11.96 4.05 30.50
CA PRO A 21 12.00 3.27 31.75
C PRO A 21 10.69 3.32 32.51
N GLU A 22 10.06 4.48 32.59
CA GLU A 22 8.77 4.67 33.27
C GLU A 22 7.66 3.83 32.64
N GLN A 23 7.64 3.78 31.30
CA GLN A 23 6.69 2.92 30.58
C GLN A 23 6.90 1.43 30.86
N ALA A 24 8.15 1.02 31.12
CA ALA A 24 8.51 -0.36 31.41
C ALA A 24 8.49 -0.67 32.92
N GLY A 25 8.13 0.30 33.78
CA GLY A 25 8.11 0.12 35.23
C GLY A 25 9.51 0.04 35.88
N VAL A 26 10.54 0.58 35.21
CA VAL A 26 11.91 0.58 35.72
C VAL A 26 12.14 1.88 36.50
N PRO A 27 12.56 1.83 37.79
CA PRO A 27 12.89 3.01 38.54
C PRO A 27 14.08 3.76 37.92
N VAL A 28 13.92 5.07 37.74
CA VAL A 28 15.00 5.92 37.22
C VAL A 28 15.78 6.51 38.39
N HIS A 29 17.05 6.13 38.51
CA HIS A 29 17.97 6.71 39.44
C HIS A 29 19.08 7.43 38.69
N GLY A 30 19.28 8.72 38.98
CA GLY A 30 20.35 9.55 38.43
C GLY A 30 20.17 9.97 36.97
N VAL A 31 21.24 10.51 36.37
CA VAL A 31 21.25 11.04 35.01
C VAL A 31 21.37 9.86 33.99
N ARG A 32 20.46 9.79 33.04
CA ARG A 32 20.48 8.78 31.95
C ARG A 32 21.14 9.41 30.70
N ARG A 33 22.01 8.60 30.06
CA ARG A 33 22.62 8.98 28.77
C ARG A 33 21.75 8.62 27.56
N VAL A 34 20.75 7.74 27.76
CA VAL A 34 19.84 7.28 26.71
C VAL A 34 18.39 7.44 27.19
N PRO A 35 17.49 7.96 26.35
CA PRO A 35 16.08 8.15 26.73
C PRO A 35 15.32 6.83 26.86
N GLY A 36 15.67 5.83 26.07
CA GLY A 36 15.04 4.52 26.07
C GLY A 36 15.64 3.57 27.11
N LEU A 37 15.16 2.30 27.06
CA LEU A 37 15.66 1.22 27.92
C LEU A 37 17.13 0.90 27.63
N ARG A 38 17.89 0.56 28.67
CA ARG A 38 19.23 -0.03 28.54
C ARG A 38 19.11 -1.52 28.19
N ARG A 39 20.16 -2.11 27.62
CA ARG A 39 20.18 -3.53 27.25
C ARG A 39 19.96 -4.44 28.47
N GLU A 40 20.60 -4.09 29.58
CA GLU A 40 20.51 -4.81 30.83
C GLU A 40 19.08 -4.77 31.40
N GLU A 41 18.39 -3.62 31.25
CA GLU A 41 16.99 -3.48 31.68
C GLU A 41 16.06 -4.34 30.87
N VAL A 42 16.21 -4.36 29.52
CA VAL A 42 15.42 -5.24 28.67
C VAL A 42 15.67 -6.71 28.99
N ALA A 43 16.94 -7.10 29.14
CA ALA A 43 17.31 -8.47 29.45
C ALA A 43 16.72 -8.94 30.78
N MET A 44 16.82 -8.11 31.83
CA MET A 44 16.23 -8.38 33.14
C MET A 44 14.71 -8.56 33.04
N LEU A 45 14.02 -7.64 32.39
CA LEU A 45 12.55 -7.67 32.25
C LEU A 45 12.07 -8.84 31.38
N ALA A 46 12.86 -9.23 30.37
CA ALA A 46 12.54 -10.35 29.49
C ALA A 46 12.95 -11.73 30.08
N GLY A 47 13.65 -11.76 31.24
CA GLY A 47 14.11 -13.00 31.86
C GLY A 47 15.23 -13.69 31.10
N ILE A 48 16.10 -12.92 30.42
CA ILE A 48 17.25 -13.43 29.65
C ILE A 48 18.55 -12.76 30.12
N SER A 49 19.71 -13.33 29.75
CA SER A 49 20.99 -12.70 30.10
C SER A 49 21.26 -11.46 29.21
N ALA A 50 21.95 -10.46 29.75
CA ALA A 50 22.34 -9.25 29.01
C ALA A 50 23.24 -9.59 27.81
N ASP A 51 24.10 -10.60 27.94
CA ASP A 51 24.97 -11.09 26.88
C ASP A 51 24.15 -11.78 25.75
N TYR A 52 23.13 -12.55 26.11
CA TYR A 52 22.22 -13.14 25.11
C TYR A 52 21.47 -12.05 24.32
N TYR A 53 20.91 -11.03 25.03
CA TYR A 53 20.25 -9.91 24.38
C TYR A 53 21.20 -9.12 23.47
N LEU A 54 22.43 -8.90 23.91
CA LEU A 54 23.48 -8.23 23.10
C LEU A 54 23.78 -9.04 21.83
N ARG A 55 23.93 -10.35 21.91
CA ARG A 55 24.14 -11.22 20.74
C ARG A 55 22.97 -11.17 19.77
N LEU A 56 21.74 -11.10 20.28
CA LEU A 56 20.53 -10.94 19.48
C LEU A 56 20.54 -9.61 18.71
N GLU A 57 20.80 -8.47 19.38
CA GLU A 57 20.92 -7.17 18.72
C GLU A 57 22.05 -7.13 17.67
N GLN A 58 23.12 -7.90 17.87
CA GLN A 58 24.25 -7.97 16.94
C GLN A 58 24.05 -9.00 15.81
N GLY A 59 22.94 -9.75 15.79
CA GLY A 59 22.68 -10.80 14.82
C GLY A 59 23.60 -12.00 14.92
N ARG A 60 24.25 -12.19 16.07
CA ARG A 60 25.09 -13.36 16.39
C ARG A 60 24.25 -14.55 16.85
N ASP A 61 23.09 -14.26 17.45
CA ASP A 61 22.04 -15.22 17.74
C ASP A 61 20.83 -14.91 16.84
N ARG A 62 20.45 -15.87 15.99
CA ARG A 62 19.45 -15.66 14.94
C ARG A 62 18.17 -16.47 15.12
N ASN A 63 18.18 -17.42 16.04
CA ASN A 63 17.07 -18.33 16.26
C ASN A 63 16.59 -18.29 17.71
N PRO A 64 16.14 -17.13 18.22
CA PRO A 64 15.53 -17.04 19.53
C PRO A 64 14.25 -17.87 19.58
N SER A 65 13.97 -18.49 20.75
CA SER A 65 12.72 -19.21 20.91
C SER A 65 11.51 -18.26 20.87
N VAL A 66 10.33 -18.80 20.52
CA VAL A 66 9.07 -18.03 20.51
C VAL A 66 8.82 -17.41 21.88
N GLN A 67 9.09 -18.13 22.97
CA GLN A 67 8.92 -17.60 24.34
C GLN A 67 9.80 -16.38 24.63
N VAL A 68 11.05 -16.38 24.14
CA VAL A 68 11.93 -15.21 24.27
C VAL A 68 11.39 -14.04 23.46
N LEU A 69 10.93 -14.27 22.23
CA LEU A 69 10.34 -13.22 21.37
C LEU A 69 9.07 -12.63 21.99
N GLU A 70 8.18 -13.45 22.54
CA GLU A 70 6.99 -12.99 23.25
C GLU A 70 7.32 -12.19 24.51
N SER A 71 8.36 -12.61 25.24
CA SER A 71 8.85 -11.85 26.39
C SER A 71 9.40 -10.50 25.97
N LEU A 72 10.19 -10.46 24.91
CA LEU A 72 10.68 -9.19 24.31
C LEU A 72 9.53 -8.33 23.81
N ALA A 73 8.51 -8.90 23.17
CA ALA A 73 7.34 -8.16 22.70
C ALA A 73 6.61 -7.45 23.84
N ARG A 74 6.44 -8.12 24.98
CA ARG A 74 5.85 -7.50 26.19
C ARG A 74 6.70 -6.36 26.74
N VAL A 75 8.01 -6.59 26.90
CA VAL A 75 8.94 -5.57 27.44
C VAL A 75 9.01 -4.35 26.51
N LEU A 76 9.05 -4.58 25.19
CA LEU A 76 9.11 -3.52 24.18
C LEU A 76 7.73 -2.92 23.86
N ARG A 77 6.67 -3.35 24.58
CA ARG A 77 5.29 -2.85 24.45
C ARG A 77 4.77 -2.92 23.00
N LEU A 78 5.06 -4.02 22.33
CA LEU A 78 4.62 -4.23 20.97
C LEU A 78 3.13 -4.57 20.94
N ASN A 79 2.40 -3.98 20.00
CA ASN A 79 1.04 -4.40 19.69
C ASN A 79 1.05 -5.74 18.91
N GLU A 80 -0.12 -6.27 18.60
CA GLU A 80 -0.28 -7.55 17.91
C GLU A 80 0.45 -7.57 16.56
N ALA A 81 0.26 -6.54 15.72
CA ALA A 81 0.90 -6.44 14.41
C ALA A 81 2.44 -6.37 14.53
N ALA A 82 2.95 -5.60 15.48
CA ALA A 82 4.39 -5.48 15.74
C ALA A 82 4.98 -6.76 16.32
N THR A 83 4.22 -7.51 17.15
CA THR A 83 4.59 -8.82 17.66
C THR A 83 4.64 -9.86 16.54
N ALA A 84 3.61 -9.92 15.69
CA ALA A 84 3.60 -10.80 14.51
C ALA A 84 4.77 -10.50 13.57
N TYR A 85 5.10 -9.23 13.38
CA TYR A 85 6.28 -8.82 12.59
C TYR A 85 7.58 -9.30 13.25
N LEU A 86 7.78 -9.12 14.56
CA LEU A 86 8.94 -9.63 15.29
C LEU A 86 9.11 -11.13 15.11
N LEU A 87 8.03 -11.90 15.26
CA LEU A 87 8.04 -13.36 15.05
C LEU A 87 8.40 -13.72 13.60
N SER A 88 7.89 -12.98 12.62
CA SER A 88 8.19 -13.19 11.20
C SER A 88 9.67 -12.93 10.86
N LEU A 89 10.30 -11.95 11.51
CA LEU A 89 11.73 -11.66 11.35
C LEU A 89 12.62 -12.83 11.84
N ALA A 90 12.22 -13.46 12.93
CA ALA A 90 12.94 -14.62 13.49
C ALA A 90 12.69 -15.91 12.67
N ALA A 91 11.49 -16.09 12.11
CA ALA A 91 11.15 -17.24 11.28
C ALA A 91 11.68 -17.15 9.84
N ALA A 92 12.22 -15.99 9.44
CA ALA A 92 12.73 -15.79 8.09
C ALA A 92 13.95 -16.66 7.81
N GLU A 93 13.76 -17.76 7.07
CA GLU A 93 14.87 -18.54 6.54
C GLU A 93 15.76 -17.72 5.60
N PRO A 94 17.08 -18.04 5.53
CA PRO A 94 17.96 -17.39 4.55
C PRO A 94 17.40 -17.62 3.14
N ARG A 95 17.03 -16.55 2.46
CA ARG A 95 16.24 -16.56 1.24
C ARG A 95 16.84 -17.36 0.12
N ARG A 96 16.02 -18.25 -0.43
CA ARG A 96 16.23 -18.90 -1.73
C ARG A 96 15.93 -17.89 -2.84
N ARG A 97 16.92 -17.75 -3.78
CA ARG A 97 16.88 -17.12 -5.12
C ARG A 97 15.88 -15.98 -5.34
N ARG A 98 16.41 -14.81 -5.70
CA ARG A 98 15.69 -13.65 -6.28
C ARG A 98 14.62 -14.12 -7.27
N ARG A 99 13.35 -13.99 -6.88
CA ARG A 99 12.25 -14.00 -7.85
C ARG A 99 12.35 -12.71 -8.66
N ARG A 100 12.28 -12.82 -9.99
CA ARG A 100 12.15 -11.64 -10.85
C ARG A 100 10.93 -10.84 -10.42
N PRO A 101 11.01 -9.50 -10.34
CA PRO A 101 9.87 -8.64 -10.04
C PRO A 101 8.75 -9.00 -11.03
N ARG A 102 7.64 -9.50 -10.53
CA ARG A 102 6.46 -9.72 -11.37
C ARG A 102 5.64 -8.44 -11.31
N LYS A 103 5.36 -7.85 -12.49
CA LYS A 103 4.45 -6.70 -12.56
C LYS A 103 3.13 -7.09 -11.86
N GLU A 104 2.79 -6.39 -10.80
CA GLU A 104 1.53 -6.61 -10.10
C GLU A 104 0.38 -6.23 -11.02
N SER A 105 -0.61 -7.10 -11.15
CA SER A 105 -1.82 -6.87 -11.94
C SER A 105 -3.05 -7.20 -11.11
N VAL A 106 -4.11 -6.44 -11.31
CA VAL A 106 -5.38 -6.67 -10.61
C VAL A 106 -6.14 -7.80 -11.30
N PRO A 107 -6.70 -8.78 -10.57
CA PRO A 107 -7.60 -9.77 -11.16
C PRO A 107 -8.80 -9.09 -11.83
N PRO A 108 -9.24 -9.54 -13.02
CA PRO A 108 -10.31 -8.87 -13.76
C PRO A 108 -11.62 -8.72 -12.96
N GLY A 109 -11.95 -9.71 -12.13
CA GLY A 109 -13.13 -9.64 -11.25
C GLY A 109 -13.03 -8.54 -10.20
N VAL A 110 -11.83 -8.35 -9.59
CA VAL A 110 -11.59 -7.28 -8.61
C VAL A 110 -11.62 -5.90 -9.30
N ALA A 111 -11.05 -5.78 -10.49
CA ALA A 111 -11.11 -4.54 -11.26
C ALA A 111 -12.56 -4.14 -11.59
N LYS A 112 -13.39 -5.10 -11.99
CA LYS A 112 -14.84 -4.89 -12.22
C LYS A 112 -15.54 -4.46 -10.93
N LEU A 113 -15.28 -5.15 -9.82
CA LEU A 113 -15.84 -4.78 -8.51
C LEU A 113 -15.52 -3.33 -8.14
N VAL A 114 -14.24 -2.92 -8.24
CA VAL A 114 -13.83 -1.54 -7.95
C VAL A 114 -14.61 -0.53 -8.80
N ALA A 115 -14.77 -0.81 -10.09
CA ALA A 115 -15.50 0.07 -11.01
C ALA A 115 -17.00 0.20 -10.68
N THR A 116 -17.61 -0.79 -10.03
CA THR A 116 -19.05 -0.81 -9.69
C THR A 116 -19.36 -0.30 -8.29
N LEU A 117 -18.36 -0.14 -7.43
CA LEU A 117 -18.57 0.37 -6.08
C LEU A 117 -19.03 1.83 -6.08
N ALA A 118 -20.12 2.11 -5.36
CA ALA A 118 -20.64 3.44 -5.14
C ALA A 118 -19.92 4.21 -4.00
N LEU A 119 -18.74 3.76 -3.62
CA LEU A 119 -17.87 4.33 -2.59
C LEU A 119 -16.48 4.56 -3.18
N PRO A 120 -15.70 5.53 -2.67
CA PRO A 120 -14.32 5.69 -3.09
C PRO A 120 -13.52 4.41 -2.84
N ALA A 121 -13.01 3.79 -3.90
CA ALA A 121 -12.33 2.51 -3.81
C ALA A 121 -11.15 2.43 -4.78
N TYR A 122 -10.06 1.79 -4.32
CA TYR A 122 -8.90 1.49 -5.15
C TYR A 122 -8.20 0.20 -4.70
N VAL A 123 -7.41 -0.39 -5.58
CA VAL A 123 -6.53 -1.51 -5.25
C VAL A 123 -5.11 -1.01 -5.23
N GLU A 124 -4.41 -1.28 -4.14
CA GLU A 124 -2.98 -1.04 -4.03
C GLU A 124 -2.19 -2.36 -4.00
N GLY A 125 -0.98 -2.31 -4.55
CA GLY A 125 0.00 -3.38 -4.48
C GLY A 125 0.76 -3.38 -3.16
N ARG A 126 1.66 -4.34 -3.03
CA ARG A 126 2.50 -4.53 -1.84
C ARG A 126 3.35 -3.30 -1.50
N TYR A 127 3.78 -2.57 -2.51
CA TYR A 127 4.59 -1.36 -2.36
C TYR A 127 3.77 -0.08 -2.41
N LEU A 128 2.45 -0.18 -2.20
CA LEU A 128 1.47 0.91 -2.21
C LEU A 128 1.36 1.61 -3.58
N ASP A 129 1.73 0.91 -4.67
CA ASP A 129 1.41 1.37 -6.03
C ASP A 129 -0.09 1.20 -6.28
N VAL A 130 -0.75 2.22 -6.80
CA VAL A 130 -2.18 2.16 -7.19
C VAL A 130 -2.32 1.33 -8.45
N LEU A 131 -3.05 0.22 -8.38
CA LEU A 131 -3.20 -0.73 -9.47
C LEU A 131 -4.54 -0.59 -10.21
N ALA A 132 -5.60 -0.23 -9.50
CA ALA A 132 -6.92 0.07 -10.03
C ALA A 132 -7.62 1.07 -9.10
N VAL A 133 -8.50 1.90 -9.65
CA VAL A 133 -9.20 2.96 -8.91
C VAL A 133 -10.53 3.24 -9.58
N ASN A 134 -11.54 3.63 -8.80
CA ASN A 134 -12.79 4.17 -9.38
C ASN A 134 -12.77 5.70 -9.42
N ALA A 135 -13.68 6.27 -10.21
CA ALA A 135 -13.75 7.70 -10.40
C ALA A 135 -13.98 8.49 -9.10
N LEU A 136 -14.72 7.91 -8.16
CA LEU A 136 -15.02 8.55 -6.87
C LEU A 136 -13.79 8.63 -5.97
N ALA A 137 -12.90 7.61 -5.99
CA ALA A 137 -11.64 7.67 -5.26
C ALA A 137 -10.68 8.72 -5.86
N THR A 138 -10.62 8.83 -7.19
CA THR A 138 -9.84 9.89 -7.86
C THR A 138 -10.41 11.28 -7.56
N ALA A 139 -11.74 11.41 -7.47
CA ALA A 139 -12.36 12.67 -7.06
C ALA A 139 -12.03 13.03 -5.60
N LEU A 140 -11.99 12.04 -4.69
CA LEU A 140 -11.61 12.24 -3.29
C LEU A 140 -10.13 12.64 -3.13
N SER A 141 -9.24 12.04 -3.90
CA SER A 141 -7.81 12.40 -3.95
C SER A 141 -7.33 12.29 -5.40
N PRO A 142 -7.01 13.41 -6.07
CA PRO A 142 -6.59 13.44 -7.47
C PRO A 142 -5.30 12.66 -7.76
N ARG A 143 -4.50 12.33 -6.73
CA ARG A 143 -3.31 11.47 -6.84
C ARG A 143 -3.63 9.98 -6.87
N LEU A 144 -4.87 9.57 -6.55
CA LEU A 144 -5.32 8.19 -6.72
C LEU A 144 -5.58 7.90 -8.21
N VAL A 145 -4.50 7.62 -8.94
CA VAL A 145 -4.53 7.21 -10.35
C VAL A 145 -3.69 5.97 -10.55
N PRO A 146 -4.02 5.08 -11.51
CA PRO A 146 -3.22 3.89 -11.77
C PRO A 146 -1.76 4.22 -12.06
N GLY A 147 -0.84 3.54 -11.39
CA GLY A 147 0.61 3.75 -11.50
C GLY A 147 1.19 4.78 -10.53
N ALA A 148 0.38 5.56 -9.84
CA ALA A 148 0.83 6.41 -8.74
C ALA A 148 1.26 5.55 -7.54
N ASN A 149 2.14 6.07 -6.70
CA ASN A 149 2.57 5.41 -5.48
C ASN A 149 2.15 6.21 -4.25
N ARG A 150 1.28 5.64 -3.44
CA ARG A 150 0.68 6.30 -2.27
C ARG A 150 1.70 6.81 -1.25
N LEU A 151 2.76 6.02 -1.02
CA LEU A 151 3.80 6.40 -0.07
C LEU A 151 4.59 7.61 -0.58
N ARG A 152 4.96 7.59 -1.88
CA ARG A 152 5.65 8.70 -2.54
C ARG A 152 4.82 9.98 -2.50
N ASP A 153 3.54 9.89 -2.89
CA ASP A 153 2.66 11.05 -2.97
C ASP A 153 2.46 11.67 -1.59
N THR A 154 2.24 10.86 -0.55
CA THR A 154 2.07 11.35 0.84
C THR A 154 3.30 12.14 1.33
N PHE A 155 4.52 11.77 0.95
CA PHE A 155 5.73 12.42 1.45
C PHE A 155 6.32 13.49 0.54
N LEU A 156 6.06 13.42 -0.77
CA LEU A 156 6.70 14.30 -1.76
C LEU A 156 5.72 15.26 -2.45
N ASP A 157 4.40 15.00 -2.39
CA ASP A 157 3.43 15.87 -3.04
C ASP A 157 2.74 16.81 -2.04
N PRO A 158 2.93 18.15 -2.16
CA PRO A 158 2.26 19.11 -1.29
C PRO A 158 0.74 19.08 -1.35
N ALA A 159 0.15 18.80 -2.53
CA ALA A 159 -1.30 18.74 -2.70
C ALA A 159 -1.90 17.52 -2.00
N GLU A 160 -1.25 16.35 -2.09
CA GLU A 160 -1.67 15.16 -1.34
C GLU A 160 -1.53 15.38 0.16
N ARG A 161 -0.45 16.03 0.59
CA ARG A 161 -0.24 16.36 2.00
C ARG A 161 -1.32 17.27 2.56
N ALA A 162 -1.79 18.25 1.78
CA ALA A 162 -2.82 19.19 2.19
C ALA A 162 -4.18 18.53 2.48
N LEU A 163 -4.43 17.33 1.94
CA LEU A 163 -5.65 16.56 2.23
C LEU A 163 -5.70 16.00 3.66
N TYR A 164 -4.60 16.01 4.41
CA TYR A 164 -4.55 15.42 5.75
C TYR A 164 -4.37 16.50 6.81
N PRO A 165 -5.42 16.89 7.57
CA PRO A 165 -5.31 17.86 8.67
C PRO A 165 -4.24 17.45 9.69
N ASP A 166 -4.22 16.17 10.09
CA ASP A 166 -3.13 15.58 10.88
C ASP A 166 -2.18 14.76 9.97
N TRP A 167 -1.42 15.48 9.16
CA TRP A 167 -0.43 14.86 8.27
C TRP A 167 0.66 14.08 9.05
N GLU A 168 0.99 14.52 10.26
CA GLU A 168 2.00 13.86 11.10
C GLU A 168 1.59 12.43 11.45
N SER A 169 0.37 12.23 11.93
CA SER A 169 -0.18 10.90 12.22
C SER A 169 -0.45 10.11 10.94
N ALA A 170 -0.95 10.76 9.88
CA ALA A 170 -1.20 10.08 8.61
C ALA A 170 0.10 9.51 8.01
N GLY A 171 1.18 10.32 7.98
CA GLY A 171 2.50 9.88 7.50
C GLY A 171 3.09 8.76 8.36
N ALA A 172 2.99 8.85 9.69
CA ALA A 172 3.47 7.80 10.59
C ALA A 172 2.71 6.48 10.38
N GLY A 173 1.38 6.54 10.28
CA GLY A 173 0.54 5.39 9.98
C GLY A 173 0.84 4.77 8.61
N MET A 174 1.12 5.58 7.60
CA MET A 174 1.48 5.12 6.26
C MET A 174 2.79 4.33 6.27
N VAL A 175 3.84 4.85 6.94
CA VAL A 175 5.14 4.18 7.05
C VAL A 175 5.02 2.86 7.83
N ALA A 176 4.28 2.87 8.95
CA ALA A 176 4.08 1.68 9.77
C ALA A 176 3.29 0.59 9.01
N GLY A 177 2.24 0.98 8.26
CA GLY A 177 1.48 0.08 7.40
C GLY A 177 2.29 -0.45 6.22
N PHE A 178 3.13 0.37 5.62
CA PHE A 178 4.05 -0.04 4.56
C PHE A 178 5.04 -1.10 5.06
N ARG A 179 5.63 -0.90 6.24
CA ARG A 179 6.52 -1.91 6.84
C ARG A 179 5.80 -3.23 7.09
N ALA A 180 4.56 -3.19 7.58
CA ALA A 180 3.73 -4.37 7.76
C ALA A 180 3.46 -5.11 6.44
N SER A 181 3.16 -4.38 5.35
CA SER A 181 2.85 -4.97 4.04
C SER A 181 4.07 -5.62 3.37
N VAL A 182 5.24 -5.01 3.50
CA VAL A 182 6.51 -5.54 2.96
C VAL A 182 7.00 -6.74 3.76
N GLY A 183 6.79 -6.71 5.08
CA GLY A 183 7.26 -7.77 5.98
C GLY A 183 8.78 -7.92 5.93
N THR A 184 9.26 -9.15 5.75
CA THR A 184 10.69 -9.48 5.70
C THR A 184 11.31 -9.34 4.31
N ASP A 185 10.54 -8.90 3.28
CA ASP A 185 10.98 -8.86 1.87
C ASP A 185 11.74 -7.57 1.51
N THR A 186 12.84 -7.33 2.20
CA THR A 186 13.64 -6.10 2.09
C THR A 186 14.71 -6.14 1.00
N ASP A 187 14.92 -7.30 0.33
CA ASP A 187 15.93 -7.43 -0.75
C ASP A 187 15.31 -7.21 -2.15
N ASP A 188 14.00 -6.94 -2.23
CA ASP A 188 13.34 -6.65 -3.50
C ASP A 188 13.85 -5.32 -4.07
N PRO A 189 14.27 -5.26 -5.35
CA PRO A 189 14.76 -4.04 -5.95
C PRO A 189 13.79 -2.87 -5.89
N ARG A 190 12.48 -3.11 -6.01
CA ARG A 190 11.45 -2.07 -5.93
C ARG A 190 11.36 -1.49 -4.52
N PHE A 191 11.50 -2.34 -3.49
CA PHE A 191 11.57 -1.89 -2.11
C PHE A 191 12.79 -0.99 -1.88
N ILE A 192 13.98 -1.45 -2.31
CA ILE A 192 15.24 -0.71 -2.13
C ILE A 192 15.17 0.65 -2.83
N GLU A 193 14.68 0.68 -4.07
CA GLU A 193 14.50 1.91 -4.83
C GLU A 193 13.57 2.89 -4.11
N LEU A 194 12.37 2.45 -3.72
CA LEU A 194 11.36 3.31 -3.09
C LEU A 194 11.84 3.85 -1.73
N VAL A 195 12.37 2.98 -0.86
CA VAL A 195 12.87 3.40 0.45
C VAL A 195 14.09 4.29 0.32
N GLY A 196 15.00 4.00 -0.63
CA GLY A 196 16.18 4.81 -0.91
C GLY A 196 15.78 6.22 -1.38
N GLU A 197 14.91 6.32 -2.39
CA GLU A 197 14.38 7.58 -2.88
C GLU A 197 13.75 8.42 -1.77
N LEU A 198 12.82 7.84 -1.01
CA LEU A 198 12.10 8.54 0.04
C LEU A 198 13.00 8.94 1.22
N SER A 199 13.99 8.12 1.54
CA SER A 199 14.97 8.45 2.61
C SER A 199 15.85 9.63 2.24
N LEU A 200 16.18 9.80 0.96
CA LEU A 200 16.96 10.94 0.46
C LEU A 200 16.09 12.19 0.30
N ALA A 201 14.87 12.05 -0.20
CA ALA A 201 14.02 13.18 -0.54
C ALA A 201 13.20 13.72 0.64
N SER A 202 12.94 12.92 1.69
CA SER A 202 12.11 13.32 2.82
C SER A 202 12.79 13.02 4.18
N PRO A 203 13.35 14.04 4.86
CA PRO A 203 13.86 13.84 6.23
C PRO A 203 12.82 13.31 7.20
N ARG A 204 11.53 13.61 6.95
CA ARG A 204 10.42 13.10 7.77
C ARG A 204 10.24 11.60 7.56
N PHE A 205 10.22 11.14 6.30
CA PHE A 205 10.17 9.71 6.02
C PHE A 205 11.35 8.98 6.67
N SER A 206 12.57 9.48 6.49
CA SER A 206 13.78 8.88 7.06
C SER A 206 13.68 8.70 8.59
N ARG A 207 13.21 9.72 9.32
CA ARG A 207 12.98 9.61 10.78
C ARG A 207 11.93 8.57 11.14
N LEU A 208 10.80 8.54 10.45
CA LEU A 208 9.74 7.57 10.70
C LEU A 208 10.19 6.15 10.36
N TRP A 209 10.92 6.00 9.26
CA TRP A 209 11.47 4.72 8.85
C TRP A 209 12.45 4.14 9.88
N ALA A 210 13.32 4.96 10.45
CA ALA A 210 14.27 4.55 11.48
C ALA A 210 13.62 4.09 12.80
N ARG A 211 12.38 4.47 13.09
CA ARG A 211 11.66 4.05 14.30
C ARG A 211 11.20 2.59 14.28
N HIS A 212 11.20 1.97 13.10
CA HIS A 212 10.70 0.60 12.93
C HIS A 212 9.27 0.38 13.45
N ASP A 213 8.41 1.41 13.43
CA ASP A 213 7.01 1.25 13.78
C ASP A 213 6.33 0.28 12.79
N VAL A 214 5.53 -0.64 13.34
CA VAL A 214 4.70 -1.57 12.58
C VAL A 214 3.28 -1.46 13.13
N ASN A 215 2.33 -1.19 12.25
CA ASN A 215 0.92 -1.15 12.61
C ASN A 215 0.10 -1.72 11.45
N ALA A 216 -0.81 -2.62 11.75
CA ALA A 216 -1.91 -2.90 10.84
C ALA A 216 -2.81 -1.66 10.87
N CYS A 217 -2.82 -0.89 9.79
CA CYS A 217 -3.71 0.28 9.66
C CYS A 217 -5.15 -0.22 9.47
N GLU A 218 -5.76 -0.79 10.51
CA GLU A 218 -7.12 -1.30 10.49
C GLU A 218 -8.09 -0.28 11.10
N GLY A 219 -9.22 -0.05 10.39
CA GLY A 219 -10.47 0.45 10.96
C GLY A 219 -10.49 1.85 11.58
N ALA A 220 -9.50 2.70 11.39
CA ALA A 220 -9.54 4.06 11.95
C ALA A 220 -10.20 5.04 10.97
N ALA A 221 -11.15 5.82 11.47
CA ALA A 221 -11.68 6.97 10.74
C ALA A 221 -10.53 7.91 10.34
N LYS A 222 -10.57 8.41 9.12
CA LYS A 222 -9.61 9.35 8.56
C LYS A 222 -10.31 10.66 8.27
N GLU A 223 -9.70 11.74 8.69
CA GLU A 223 -10.11 13.06 8.28
C GLU A 223 -9.37 13.45 6.99
N ILE A 224 -10.13 13.88 5.99
CA ILE A 224 -9.64 14.32 4.68
C ILE A 224 -10.19 15.73 4.46
N ASP A 225 -9.31 16.71 4.34
CA ASP A 225 -9.70 18.08 4.01
C ASP A 225 -9.82 18.23 2.48
N HIS A 226 -11.03 18.01 1.98
CA HIS A 226 -11.31 18.03 0.56
C HIS A 226 -11.55 19.48 0.08
N PRO A 227 -10.88 19.96 -0.98
CA PRO A 227 -10.92 21.37 -1.38
C PRO A 227 -12.31 21.90 -1.72
N GLN A 228 -13.26 21.05 -2.11
CA GLN A 228 -14.63 21.46 -2.47
C GLN A 228 -15.65 21.12 -1.38
N LEU A 229 -15.40 20.09 -0.55
CA LEU A 229 -16.37 19.57 0.42
C LEU A 229 -15.99 19.90 1.87
N GLY A 230 -14.80 20.50 2.07
CA GLY A 230 -14.23 20.67 3.40
C GLY A 230 -13.86 19.34 4.06
N VAL A 231 -13.79 19.31 5.36
CA VAL A 231 -13.38 18.13 6.11
C VAL A 231 -14.43 17.02 5.97
N LEU A 232 -13.92 15.84 5.59
CA LEU A 232 -14.66 14.59 5.49
C LEU A 232 -14.08 13.61 6.51
N ARG A 233 -14.92 13.03 7.33
CA ARG A 233 -14.54 11.94 8.26
C ARG A 233 -15.02 10.61 7.68
N LEU A 234 -14.08 9.78 7.23
CA LEU A 234 -14.36 8.53 6.52
C LEU A 234 -13.67 7.37 7.21
N ASN A 235 -14.40 6.28 7.36
CA ASN A 235 -13.83 5.00 7.73
C ASN A 235 -13.05 4.45 6.54
N ARG A 236 -11.89 3.83 6.81
CA ARG A 236 -11.03 3.27 5.79
C ARG A 236 -10.87 1.78 6.02
N GLU A 237 -11.47 0.99 5.15
CA GLU A 237 -11.36 -0.46 5.18
C GLU A 237 -10.26 -0.97 4.25
N ARG A 238 -9.59 -2.04 4.67
CA ARG A 238 -8.51 -2.68 3.92
C ARG A 238 -8.76 -4.18 3.82
N LEU A 239 -9.05 -4.66 2.63
CA LEU A 239 -9.41 -6.05 2.35
C LEU A 239 -8.35 -6.71 1.47
N GLY A 240 -7.75 -7.80 1.94
CA GLY A 240 -6.80 -8.58 1.15
C GLY A 240 -7.48 -9.24 -0.05
N VAL A 241 -7.02 -8.97 -1.28
CA VAL A 241 -7.56 -9.57 -2.52
C VAL A 241 -6.58 -10.55 -3.17
N GLY A 242 -5.70 -11.10 -2.36
CA GLY A 242 -4.72 -12.11 -2.76
C GLY A 242 -3.46 -11.54 -3.44
N GLY A 243 -2.37 -12.31 -3.42
CA GLY A 243 -1.10 -11.96 -4.06
C GLY A 243 -0.44 -10.68 -3.53
N GLY A 244 -0.65 -10.33 -2.27
CA GLY A 244 -0.08 -9.12 -1.66
C GLY A 244 -0.80 -7.82 -2.02
N ARG A 245 -1.99 -7.91 -2.64
CA ARG A 245 -2.80 -6.75 -3.01
C ARG A 245 -3.89 -6.50 -1.99
N THR A 246 -4.24 -5.23 -1.83
CA THR A 246 -5.26 -4.76 -0.89
C THR A 246 -6.29 -3.89 -1.62
N LEU A 247 -7.56 -4.22 -1.47
CA LEU A 247 -8.66 -3.34 -1.81
C LEU A 247 -8.89 -2.38 -0.64
N VAL A 248 -8.83 -1.09 -0.93
CA VAL A 248 -9.09 -0.02 0.04
C VAL A 248 -10.41 0.64 -0.32
N ILE A 249 -11.28 0.79 0.67
CA ILE A 249 -12.60 1.42 0.52
C ILE A 249 -12.73 2.50 1.61
N TYR A 250 -13.23 3.66 1.23
CA TYR A 250 -13.63 4.70 2.17
C TYR A 250 -15.15 4.76 2.26
N HIS A 251 -15.67 4.80 3.48
CA HIS A 251 -17.11 4.96 3.69
C HIS A 251 -17.38 5.88 4.88
N PRO A 252 -18.45 6.69 4.83
CA PRO A 252 -18.90 7.50 5.95
C PRO A 252 -19.66 6.64 6.97
N ASP A 253 -19.87 7.17 8.17
CA ASP A 253 -20.86 6.59 9.07
C ASP A 253 -22.28 6.77 8.48
N PRO A 254 -23.15 5.76 8.60
CA PRO A 254 -24.51 5.85 8.11
C PRO A 254 -25.28 7.04 8.72
N GLY A 255 -25.91 7.86 7.86
CA GLY A 255 -26.69 9.01 8.29
C GLY A 255 -25.88 10.23 8.73
N SER A 256 -24.55 10.22 8.59
CA SER A 256 -23.70 11.37 8.87
C SER A 256 -23.79 12.44 7.75
N ASP A 257 -23.41 13.67 8.05
CA ASP A 257 -23.28 14.75 7.06
C ASP A 257 -22.27 14.38 5.97
N ASP A 258 -21.26 13.61 6.29
CA ASP A 258 -20.23 13.14 5.36
C ASP A 258 -20.78 12.13 4.32
N ALA A 259 -21.85 11.40 4.67
CA ALA A 259 -22.59 10.58 3.69
C ALA A 259 -23.26 11.46 2.62
N GLY A 260 -23.85 12.60 3.02
CA GLY A 260 -24.38 13.59 2.10
C GLY A 260 -23.31 14.20 1.19
N LYS A 261 -22.16 14.59 1.75
CA LYS A 261 -21.02 15.12 0.99
C LYS A 261 -20.48 14.12 -0.03
N LEU A 262 -20.34 12.83 0.33
CA LEU A 262 -19.94 11.80 -0.62
C LEU A 262 -20.95 11.57 -1.74
N THR A 263 -22.23 11.69 -1.43
CA THR A 263 -23.30 11.62 -2.44
C THR A 263 -23.18 12.77 -3.44
N LEU A 264 -22.91 13.98 -2.98
CA LEU A 264 -22.65 15.13 -3.84
C LEU A 264 -21.41 14.92 -4.72
N LEU A 265 -20.31 14.41 -4.14
CA LEU A 265 -19.10 14.07 -4.89
C LEU A 265 -19.38 13.03 -5.98
N ALA A 266 -20.19 12.02 -5.67
CA ALA A 266 -20.59 10.99 -6.63
C ALA A 266 -21.42 11.57 -7.78
N ALA A 267 -22.35 12.46 -7.50
CA ALA A 267 -23.17 13.11 -8.52
C ALA A 267 -22.36 13.96 -9.51
N VAL A 268 -21.33 14.67 -9.01
CA VAL A 268 -20.43 15.47 -9.86
C VAL A 268 -19.46 14.61 -10.67
N THR A 269 -19.15 13.42 -10.16
CA THR A 269 -18.14 12.52 -10.77
C THR A 269 -18.75 11.58 -11.81
N GLN A 270 -20.07 11.37 -11.79
CA GLN A 270 -20.74 10.59 -12.84
C GLN A 270 -20.73 11.38 -14.16
N PRO A 271 -20.28 10.77 -15.27
CA PRO A 271 -20.40 11.44 -16.58
C PRO A 271 -21.88 11.71 -16.85
N SER A 272 -22.22 12.96 -17.16
CA SER A 272 -23.58 13.31 -17.57
C SER A 272 -24.02 12.42 -18.74
N PRO A 273 -25.20 11.79 -18.69
CA PRO A 273 -25.68 10.93 -19.78
C PRO A 273 -25.79 11.67 -21.14
N ASP A 274 -25.84 13.01 -21.11
CA ASP A 274 -25.95 13.83 -22.32
C ASP A 274 -24.64 13.99 -23.12
N GLY A 275 -23.47 13.63 -22.56
CA GLY A 275 -22.19 13.78 -23.24
C GLY A 275 -21.88 12.70 -24.30
N ASP A 276 -22.47 11.51 -24.18
CA ASP A 276 -22.20 10.40 -25.11
C ASP A 276 -23.07 10.46 -26.37
N ASP A 277 -24.27 11.04 -26.28
CA ASP A 277 -25.18 11.22 -27.43
C ASP A 277 -24.68 12.30 -28.39
N SER A 278 -23.99 13.33 -27.86
CA SER A 278 -23.37 14.40 -28.65
C SER A 278 -22.14 13.91 -29.46
N ARG A 279 -21.37 13.00 -28.89
CA ARG A 279 -20.22 12.38 -29.59
C ARG A 279 -20.66 11.37 -30.66
N ARG A 280 -21.71 10.61 -30.43
CA ARG A 280 -22.30 9.71 -31.43
C ARG A 280 -22.90 10.48 -32.59
N ARG A 281 -23.61 11.58 -32.35
CA ARG A 281 -24.16 12.44 -33.42
C ARG A 281 -23.11 13.19 -34.24
N ALA A 282 -21.94 13.48 -33.65
CA ALA A 282 -20.82 14.08 -34.38
C ALA A 282 -20.10 13.05 -35.28
N GLN A 283 -19.99 11.79 -34.85
CA GLN A 283 -19.39 10.72 -35.67
C GLN A 283 -20.30 10.24 -36.80
N ASP A 284 -21.63 10.34 -36.66
CA ASP A 284 -22.59 9.96 -37.70
C ASP A 284 -22.71 11.02 -38.80
N ARG A 285 -22.26 12.25 -38.58
CA ARG A 285 -22.24 13.34 -39.57
C ARG A 285 -21.05 13.31 -40.53
N ASP A 286 -20.00 12.54 -40.19
CA ASP A 286 -18.78 12.43 -41.00
C ASP A 286 -18.69 11.11 -41.78
N ALA A 287 -19.75 10.34 -41.86
CA ALA A 287 -19.84 9.14 -42.69
C ALA A 287 -20.08 9.56 -44.14
N PRO A 288 -19.19 9.23 -45.10
CA PRO A 288 -19.40 9.60 -46.52
C PRO A 288 -20.60 8.86 -47.10
N ASP A 289 -21.47 9.62 -47.72
CA ASP A 289 -22.65 9.21 -48.46
C ASP A 289 -22.28 8.13 -49.53
N LYS A 290 -22.66 6.87 -49.26
CA LYS A 290 -22.58 5.81 -50.22
C LYS A 290 -23.90 5.71 -51.01
N THR A 291 -24.01 6.55 -52.04
CA THR A 291 -25.00 6.34 -53.08
C THR A 291 -24.86 4.96 -53.76
N PRO A 292 -25.95 4.20 -53.97
CA PRO A 292 -25.89 2.89 -54.63
C PRO A 292 -25.65 3.11 -56.15
N ARG A 293 -24.61 2.51 -56.70
CA ARG A 293 -24.41 2.37 -58.15
C ARG A 293 -25.33 1.22 -58.64
N GLU A 294 -26.01 1.56 -59.72
CA GLU A 294 -26.98 0.79 -60.49
C GLU A 294 -26.50 -0.64 -60.87
N ALA A 295 -27.50 -1.49 -60.93
CA ALA A 295 -27.47 -2.87 -61.36
C ALA A 295 -27.05 -3.01 -62.84
N GLY A 296 -25.99 -3.77 -63.11
CA GLY A 296 -25.59 -4.22 -64.45
C GLY A 296 -26.12 -5.60 -64.75
N ASP A 297 -26.72 -5.71 -65.88
CA ASP A 297 -27.27 -6.76 -66.72
C ASP A 297 -26.71 -8.21 -66.51
N PRO A 298 -27.53 -9.25 -66.36
CA PRO A 298 -27.11 -10.64 -66.24
C PRO A 298 -27.20 -11.38 -67.61
N SER A 299 -26.14 -11.28 -68.44
CA SER A 299 -26.03 -12.14 -69.61
C SER A 299 -24.57 -12.31 -70.11
N ARG A 300 -23.84 -13.26 -69.45
CA ARG A 300 -22.70 -13.91 -70.07
C ARG A 300 -22.39 -15.26 -69.40
N PRO A 301 -22.21 -16.35 -70.20
CA PRO A 301 -22.02 -17.68 -69.65
C PRO A 301 -20.59 -17.96 -69.21
N ALA A 302 -20.44 -18.82 -68.20
CA ALA A 302 -19.20 -19.28 -67.63
C ALA A 302 -18.45 -20.29 -68.54
N PRO A 303 -17.11 -20.27 -68.56
CA PRO A 303 -16.33 -21.39 -69.10
C PRO A 303 -16.08 -22.48 -68.06
N SER A 304 -16.20 -23.74 -68.50
CA SER A 304 -15.96 -24.99 -67.78
C SER A 304 -14.55 -25.18 -67.22
N PRO A 305 -14.39 -26.02 -66.20
CA PRO A 305 -13.11 -26.26 -65.57
C PRO A 305 -12.31 -27.36 -66.27
N ALA A 306 -11.01 -27.14 -66.41
CA ALA A 306 -10.03 -28.13 -66.83
C ALA A 306 -9.58 -29.02 -65.66
N VAL A 307 -9.75 -30.30 -65.85
CA VAL A 307 -9.25 -31.45 -65.05
C VAL A 307 -7.72 -31.55 -65.30
N THR A 308 -6.93 -31.63 -64.26
CA THR A 308 -5.64 -32.32 -64.31
C THR A 308 -5.36 -33.00 -62.96
N GLY A 309 -5.17 -34.30 -63.07
CA GLY A 309 -4.97 -35.22 -61.98
C GLY A 309 -3.53 -35.32 -61.46
N PRO A 310 -3.24 -36.35 -60.63
CA PRO A 310 -2.17 -36.29 -59.62
C PRO A 310 -0.82 -36.82 -60.09
N ARG A 311 0.25 -36.33 -59.51
CA ARG A 311 1.53 -37.08 -59.37
C ARG A 311 2.23 -36.80 -58.06
N ARG A 312 2.38 -37.91 -57.35
CA ARG A 312 3.40 -38.42 -56.44
C ARG A 312 3.84 -37.55 -55.23
#